data_01599cb445672c444a084217998312be
#
_entry.id   01599cb445672c444a084217998312be
#
_cell.length_a   1.000
_cell.length_b   1.000
_cell.length_c   1.000
_cell.angle_alpha   90.00
_cell.angle_beta   90.00
_cell.angle_gamma   90.00
#
_symmetry.space_group_name_H-M   'P 1'
#
loop_
_entity.id
_entity.type
_entity.pdbx_description
1 polymer ?
#
loop_
_entity_poly.entity_id
_entity_poly.type
_entity_poly.pdbx_seq_one_letter_code
_entity_poly.pdbx_strand_id
1 'polypeptide(L)'
;YKRFPVVYGIGENQFTLLELLPKSGVTFTIGERIYVGKETEKREKIAKIKGRVDYDRLTATAHGEMPYIIEDIVKANEERFVKFFNDAPAISTRFHSLELLPGLGKKILFEILEERKKKPFESFEDIANRIPFLKHPEKIITKRIELELTDPNQKYHLFTRPPVPRSR
;
A
#
# COMPACT_ATOMS: atom_id res chain seq x y z
N TYR A 1 -7.78 -6.73 34.85
CA TYR A 1 -7.78 -6.40 33.44
C TYR A 1 -7.56 -7.64 32.59
N LYS A 2 -8.60 -8.09 31.91
CA LYS A 2 -8.44 -9.09 30.86
C LYS A 2 -7.98 -8.37 29.59
N ARG A 3 -6.70 -8.50 29.27
CA ARG A 3 -6.20 -8.06 27.97
C ARG A 3 -6.54 -9.14 26.96
N PHE A 4 -7.36 -8.79 25.98
CA PHE A 4 -7.60 -9.67 24.85
C PHE A 4 -6.43 -9.56 23.89
N PRO A 5 -5.93 -10.68 23.36
CA PRO A 5 -4.91 -10.62 22.32
C PRO A 5 -5.46 -9.92 21.08
N VAL A 6 -4.64 -9.10 20.46
CA VAL A 6 -4.99 -8.44 19.20
C VAL A 6 -3.90 -8.72 18.18
N VAL A 7 -4.29 -8.72 16.90
CA VAL A 7 -3.35 -8.74 15.79
C VAL A 7 -3.60 -7.53 14.91
N TYR A 8 -2.56 -7.07 14.25
CA TYR A 8 -2.66 -5.99 13.29
C TYR A 8 -2.56 -6.53 11.89
N GLY A 9 -3.40 -6.01 11.00
CA GLY A 9 -3.42 -6.42 9.60
C GLY A 9 -3.38 -5.23 8.66
N ILE A 10 -2.96 -5.49 7.42
CA ILE A 10 -2.94 -4.51 6.33
C ILE A 10 -3.89 -5.02 5.25
N GLY A 11 -4.88 -4.20 4.88
CA GLY A 11 -5.81 -4.55 3.81
C GLY A 11 -5.11 -4.51 2.45
N GLU A 12 -5.38 -5.50 1.60
CA GLU A 12 -4.74 -5.61 0.30
C GLU A 12 -5.20 -4.56 -0.71
N ASN A 13 -6.43 -4.05 -0.58
CA ASN A 13 -6.99 -3.13 -1.55
C ASN A 13 -6.56 -1.68 -1.36
N GLN A 14 -6.63 -1.19 -0.13
CA GLN A 14 -6.35 0.21 0.19
C GLN A 14 -5.32 0.37 1.31
N PHE A 15 -4.64 -0.72 1.65
CA PHE A 15 -3.60 -0.74 2.71
C PHE A 15 -4.10 -0.22 4.05
N THR A 16 -5.40 -0.35 4.32
CA THR A 16 -6.00 0.06 5.59
C THR A 16 -5.38 -0.75 6.73
N LEU A 17 -4.91 -0.05 7.76
CA LEU A 17 -4.38 -0.69 8.97
C LEU A 17 -5.54 -1.05 9.88
N LEU A 18 -5.59 -2.32 10.28
CA LEU A 18 -6.71 -2.87 11.07
C LEU A 18 -6.22 -3.49 12.36
N GLU A 19 -7.01 -3.31 13.41
CA GLU A 19 -6.88 -4.03 14.67
C GLU A 19 -7.92 -5.15 14.68
N LEU A 20 -7.46 -6.39 14.87
CA LEU A 20 -8.26 -7.58 14.71
C LEU A 20 -8.25 -8.42 16.00
N LEU A 21 -9.39 -9.02 16.34
CA LEU A 21 -9.49 -9.96 17.45
C LEU A 21 -9.42 -11.38 16.89
N PRO A 22 -8.40 -12.17 17.27
CA PRO A 22 -8.29 -13.55 16.80
C PRO A 22 -9.28 -14.46 17.52
N LYS A 23 -9.64 -15.56 16.86
CA LYS A 23 -10.37 -16.66 17.49
C LYS A 23 -9.45 -17.36 18.50
N SER A 24 -10.06 -18.04 19.50
CA SER A 24 -9.30 -18.80 20.49
C SER A 24 -8.47 -19.91 19.84
N GLY A 25 -7.25 -20.09 20.32
CA GLY A 25 -6.40 -21.21 19.91
C GLY A 25 -5.76 -21.09 18.52
N VAL A 26 -5.92 -19.96 17.82
CA VAL A 26 -5.29 -19.78 16.52
C VAL A 26 -3.91 -19.17 16.67
N THR A 27 -3.03 -19.51 15.74
CA THR A 27 -1.68 -18.95 15.65
C THR A 27 -1.51 -18.24 14.31
N PHE A 28 -0.60 -17.27 14.27
CA PHE A 28 -0.33 -16.47 13.07
C PHE A 28 1.14 -16.48 12.74
N THR A 29 1.41 -16.46 11.44
CA THR A 29 2.75 -16.20 10.92
C THR A 29 2.76 -14.76 10.39
N ILE A 30 3.86 -14.04 10.61
CA ILE A 30 4.00 -12.68 10.12
C ILE A 30 3.89 -12.68 8.59
N GLY A 31 3.03 -11.78 8.07
CA GLY A 31 2.79 -11.71 6.64
C GLY A 31 1.76 -12.69 6.11
N GLU A 32 1.15 -13.50 6.99
CA GLU A 32 0.13 -14.45 6.60
C GLU A 32 -1.09 -13.74 6.03
N ARG A 33 -1.58 -14.23 4.89
CA ARG A 33 -2.80 -13.71 4.26
C ARG A 33 -4.01 -14.38 4.88
N ILE A 34 -4.92 -13.59 5.45
CA ILE A 34 -6.13 -14.11 6.08
C ILE A 34 -7.38 -13.40 5.56
N TYR A 35 -8.50 -14.12 5.58
CA TYR A 35 -9.78 -13.55 5.17
C TYR A 35 -10.44 -12.81 6.34
N VAL A 36 -10.82 -11.55 6.09
CA VAL A 36 -11.52 -10.69 7.06
C VAL A 36 -12.78 -10.05 6.45
N GLY A 37 -13.28 -10.59 5.36
CA GLY A 37 -14.42 -10.05 4.64
C GLY A 37 -15.75 -10.21 5.38
N LYS A 38 -16.81 -9.74 4.75
CA LYS A 38 -18.16 -9.71 5.33
C LYS A 38 -18.77 -11.07 5.60
N GLU A 39 -18.34 -12.09 4.87
CA GLU A 39 -18.84 -13.46 5.06
C GLU A 39 -18.16 -14.09 6.28
N THR A 40 -18.74 -13.87 7.45
CA THR A 40 -18.14 -14.27 8.74
C THR A 40 -17.84 -15.75 8.84
N GLU A 41 -18.63 -16.61 8.18
CA GLU A 41 -18.44 -18.06 8.13
C GLU A 41 -17.13 -18.45 7.40
N LYS A 42 -16.61 -17.59 6.55
CA LYS A 42 -15.32 -17.81 5.85
C LYS A 42 -14.11 -17.34 6.65
N ARG A 43 -14.34 -16.68 7.78
CA ARG A 43 -13.24 -16.22 8.65
C ARG A 43 -12.73 -17.38 9.49
N GLU A 44 -11.56 -17.89 9.16
CA GLU A 44 -10.97 -19.03 9.89
C GLU A 44 -10.28 -18.63 11.19
N LYS A 45 -9.62 -17.47 11.20
CA LYS A 45 -8.76 -17.06 12.31
C LYS A 45 -9.21 -15.81 13.07
N ILE A 46 -10.05 -14.99 12.45
CA ILE A 46 -10.48 -13.70 13.02
C ILE A 46 -11.92 -13.79 13.52
N ALA A 47 -12.11 -13.48 14.79
CA ALA A 47 -13.42 -13.42 15.40
C ALA A 47 -14.14 -12.11 15.05
N LYS A 48 -13.40 -10.99 15.13
CA LYS A 48 -13.98 -9.67 14.93
C LYS A 48 -12.94 -8.68 14.44
N ILE A 49 -13.36 -7.78 13.54
CA ILE A 49 -12.57 -6.60 13.19
C ILE A 49 -12.90 -5.52 14.21
N LYS A 50 -11.91 -5.12 15.00
CA LYS A 50 -12.11 -4.10 16.03
C LYS A 50 -12.22 -2.72 15.42
N GLY A 51 -11.47 -2.45 14.35
CA GLY A 51 -11.53 -1.19 13.62
C GLY A 51 -10.21 -0.80 12.97
N ARG A 52 -10.20 0.40 12.41
CA ARG A 52 -8.98 1.00 11.86
C ARG A 52 -8.08 1.45 12.99
N VAL A 53 -6.78 1.36 12.75
CA VAL A 53 -5.76 1.81 13.71
C VAL A 53 -4.80 2.76 12.98
N ASP A 54 -4.33 3.80 13.70
CA ASP A 54 -3.33 4.71 13.18
C ASP A 54 -1.95 4.06 13.24
N TYR A 55 -1.07 4.44 12.29
CA TYR A 55 0.29 3.93 12.25
C TYR A 55 1.01 4.03 13.60
N ASP A 56 0.85 5.16 14.31
CA ASP A 56 1.52 5.41 15.59
C ASP A 56 1.12 4.43 16.70
N ARG A 57 -0.03 3.79 16.57
CA ARG A 57 -0.51 2.82 17.57
C ARG A 57 -0.01 1.40 17.34
N LEU A 58 0.63 1.15 16.20
CA LEU A 58 1.19 -0.16 15.91
C LEU A 58 2.39 -0.44 16.80
N THR A 59 2.66 -1.74 17.03
CA THR A 59 3.84 -2.16 17.79
C THR A 59 5.12 -1.91 16.99
N ALA A 60 6.27 -1.93 17.67
CA ALA A 60 7.58 -1.82 17.01
C ALA A 60 7.80 -2.96 16.00
N THR A 61 7.35 -4.17 16.34
CA THR A 61 7.42 -5.32 15.42
C THR A 61 6.59 -5.06 14.16
N ALA A 62 5.36 -4.55 14.31
CA ALA A 62 4.50 -4.22 13.18
C ALA A 62 5.13 -3.13 12.30
N HIS A 63 5.72 -2.09 12.90
CA HIS A 63 6.43 -1.04 12.14
C HIS A 63 7.57 -1.62 11.32
N GLY A 64 8.36 -2.52 11.91
CA GLY A 64 9.52 -3.12 11.24
C GLY A 64 9.15 -4.05 10.09
N GLU A 65 8.02 -4.75 10.21
CA GLU A 65 7.56 -5.71 9.20
C GLU A 65 6.75 -5.06 8.07
N MET A 66 6.15 -3.91 8.35
CA MET A 66 5.21 -3.26 7.42
C MET A 66 5.78 -3.02 6.02
N PRO A 67 7.02 -2.50 5.83
CA PRO A 67 7.57 -2.29 4.50
C PRO A 67 7.62 -3.56 3.67
N TYR A 68 8.01 -4.68 4.27
CA TYR A 68 8.11 -5.97 3.59
C TYR A 68 6.75 -6.51 3.18
N ILE A 69 5.76 -6.37 4.07
CA ILE A 69 4.39 -6.82 3.79
C ILE A 69 3.76 -5.98 2.68
N ILE A 70 3.95 -4.67 2.70
CA ILE A 70 3.47 -3.78 1.63
C ILE A 70 4.10 -4.17 0.30
N GLU A 71 5.42 -4.39 0.27
CA GLU A 71 6.12 -4.79 -0.96
C GLU A 71 5.58 -6.12 -1.51
N ASP A 72 5.34 -7.09 -0.63
CA ASP A 72 4.75 -8.38 -1.03
C ASP A 72 3.36 -8.19 -1.64
N ILE A 73 2.52 -7.34 -1.06
CA ILE A 73 1.20 -7.04 -1.61
C ILE A 73 1.32 -6.36 -2.97
N VAL A 74 2.24 -5.39 -3.10
CA VAL A 74 2.49 -4.71 -4.37
C VAL A 74 2.91 -5.69 -5.45
N LYS A 75 3.86 -6.58 -5.15
CA LYS A 75 4.32 -7.61 -6.10
C LYS A 75 3.20 -8.59 -6.48
N ALA A 76 2.39 -8.99 -5.52
CA ALA A 76 1.26 -9.89 -5.76
C ALA A 76 0.16 -9.25 -6.62
N ASN A 77 0.13 -7.93 -6.70
CA ASN A 77 -0.85 -7.16 -7.48
C ASN A 77 -0.15 -6.30 -8.54
N GLU A 78 0.86 -6.83 -9.16
CA GLU A 78 1.72 -6.13 -10.12
C GLU A 78 0.93 -5.42 -11.21
N GLU A 79 -0.05 -6.09 -11.80
CA GLU A 79 -0.88 -5.55 -12.88
C GLU A 79 -1.55 -4.22 -12.49
N ARG A 80 -2.08 -4.15 -11.28
CA ARG A 80 -2.71 -2.93 -10.74
C ARG A 80 -1.75 -1.75 -10.71
N PHE A 81 -0.52 -1.98 -10.26
CA PHE A 81 0.47 -0.92 -10.07
C PHE A 81 1.17 -0.56 -11.38
N VAL A 82 1.34 -1.52 -12.29
CA VAL A 82 1.79 -1.24 -13.65
C VAL A 82 0.77 -0.35 -14.36
N LYS A 83 -0.52 -0.61 -14.16
CA LYS A 83 -1.59 0.22 -14.70
C LYS A 83 -1.49 1.67 -14.21
N PHE A 84 -1.08 1.88 -12.97
CA PHE A 84 -0.84 3.23 -12.46
C PHE A 84 0.22 3.97 -13.29
N PHE A 85 1.33 3.33 -13.63
CA PHE A 85 2.34 3.94 -14.50
C PHE A 85 1.80 4.26 -15.90
N ASN A 86 0.91 3.42 -16.41
CA ASN A 86 0.31 3.62 -17.74
C ASN A 86 -0.74 4.73 -17.77
N ASP A 87 -1.54 4.84 -16.73
CA ASP A 87 -2.77 5.66 -16.74
C ASP A 87 -2.72 6.90 -15.84
N ALA A 88 -1.71 7.06 -15.01
CA ALA A 88 -1.64 8.17 -14.07
C ALA A 88 -1.78 9.52 -14.80
N PRO A 89 -2.72 10.39 -14.34
CA PRO A 89 -2.98 11.67 -14.99
C PRO A 89 -2.21 12.82 -14.38
N ALA A 90 -2.15 13.94 -15.11
CA ALA A 90 -1.73 15.20 -14.54
C ALA A 90 -2.76 15.66 -13.50
N ILE A 91 -2.28 16.26 -12.40
CA ILE A 91 -3.13 16.88 -11.37
C ILE A 91 -3.43 18.33 -11.78
N SER A 92 -2.42 19.00 -12.33
CA SER A 92 -2.53 20.37 -12.82
C SER A 92 -1.59 20.57 -14.01
N THR A 93 -1.56 21.76 -14.57
CA THR A 93 -0.67 22.08 -15.70
C THR A 93 0.83 21.95 -15.34
N ARG A 94 1.17 22.07 -14.06
CA ARG A 94 2.56 22.04 -13.58
C ARG A 94 2.90 20.83 -12.71
N PHE A 95 1.91 20.00 -12.40
CA PHE A 95 2.09 18.89 -11.46
C PHE A 95 1.38 17.63 -11.93
N HIS A 96 2.14 16.54 -11.99
CA HIS A 96 1.63 15.23 -12.42
C HIS A 96 1.59 14.26 -11.25
N SER A 97 0.58 13.38 -11.22
CA SER A 97 0.44 12.39 -10.14
C SER A 97 1.65 11.45 -10.02
N LEU A 98 2.35 11.16 -11.12
CA LEU A 98 3.58 10.38 -11.07
C LEU A 98 4.68 11.05 -10.25
N GLU A 99 4.67 12.37 -10.13
CA GLU A 99 5.66 13.11 -9.33
C GLU A 99 5.45 12.92 -7.83
N LEU A 100 4.32 12.36 -7.42
CA LEU A 100 4.09 11.99 -6.01
C LEU A 100 4.91 10.77 -5.60
N LEU A 101 5.41 10.00 -6.55
CA LEU A 101 6.31 8.90 -6.25
C LEU A 101 7.67 9.42 -5.80
N PRO A 102 8.24 8.90 -4.69
CA PRO A 102 9.50 9.39 -4.17
C PRO A 102 10.66 9.34 -5.18
N GLY A 103 11.38 10.45 -5.28
CA GLY A 103 12.53 10.55 -6.18
C GLY A 103 12.21 10.79 -7.64
N LEU A 104 10.93 10.91 -7.99
CA LEU A 104 10.52 11.10 -9.39
C LEU A 104 10.45 12.59 -9.74
N GLY A 105 11.51 13.10 -10.33
CA GLY A 105 11.56 14.47 -10.81
C GLY A 105 11.01 14.61 -12.23
N LYS A 106 11.07 15.82 -12.77
CA LYS A 106 10.52 16.14 -14.10
C LYS A 106 11.17 15.33 -15.24
N LYS A 107 12.47 15.09 -15.17
CA LYS A 107 13.18 14.31 -16.19
C LYS A 107 12.63 12.89 -16.28
N ILE A 108 12.48 12.23 -15.14
CA ILE A 108 11.98 10.85 -15.09
C ILE A 108 10.50 10.83 -15.49
N LEU A 109 9.74 11.81 -15.06
CA LEU A 109 8.34 11.98 -15.46
C LEU A 109 8.22 11.98 -16.99
N PHE A 110 9.01 12.82 -17.67
CA PHE A 110 8.96 12.91 -19.13
C PHE A 110 9.38 11.61 -19.79
N GLU A 111 10.38 10.90 -19.25
CA GLU A 111 10.77 9.59 -19.77
C GLU A 111 9.61 8.57 -19.67
N ILE A 112 8.91 8.54 -18.55
CA ILE A 112 7.74 7.65 -18.38
C ILE A 112 6.64 8.01 -19.37
N LEU A 113 6.31 9.30 -19.50
CA LEU A 113 5.26 9.75 -20.40
C LEU A 113 5.56 9.41 -21.87
N GLU A 114 6.82 9.60 -22.29
CA GLU A 114 7.26 9.25 -23.64
C GLU A 114 7.21 7.75 -23.88
N GLU A 115 7.73 6.94 -22.95
CA GLU A 115 7.77 5.49 -23.10
C GLU A 115 6.39 4.86 -23.11
N ARG A 116 5.47 5.32 -22.26
CA ARG A 116 4.11 4.75 -22.24
C ARG A 116 3.31 5.08 -23.50
N LYS A 117 3.63 6.20 -24.19
CA LYS A 117 3.02 6.54 -25.48
C LYS A 117 3.45 5.59 -26.58
N LYS A 118 4.71 5.17 -26.56
CA LYS A 118 5.24 4.21 -27.56
C LYS A 118 4.55 2.87 -27.44
N LYS A 119 4.44 2.37 -26.19
CA LYS A 119 3.79 1.11 -25.86
C LYS A 119 3.48 1.11 -24.35
N PRO A 120 2.29 0.70 -23.93
CA PRO A 120 1.99 0.55 -22.51
C PRO A 120 3.00 -0.39 -21.83
N PHE A 121 3.33 -0.11 -20.56
CA PHE A 121 4.17 -1.00 -19.78
C PHE A 121 3.43 -2.28 -19.47
N GLU A 122 4.13 -3.41 -19.53
CA GLU A 122 3.52 -4.74 -19.36
C GLU A 122 3.81 -5.34 -17.96
N SER A 123 4.90 -4.92 -17.32
CA SER A 123 5.35 -5.47 -16.05
C SER A 123 6.30 -4.50 -15.34
N PHE A 124 6.62 -4.76 -14.08
CA PHE A 124 7.67 -4.02 -13.39
C PHE A 124 9.03 -4.21 -14.07
N GLU A 125 9.29 -5.42 -14.56
CA GLU A 125 10.53 -5.69 -15.31
C GLU A 125 10.59 -4.83 -16.57
N ASP A 126 9.48 -4.72 -17.31
CA ASP A 126 9.40 -3.89 -18.50
C ASP A 126 9.65 -2.41 -18.18
N ILE A 127 9.08 -1.91 -17.09
CA ILE A 127 9.32 -0.54 -16.63
C ILE A 127 10.81 -0.35 -16.31
N ALA A 128 11.40 -1.29 -15.58
CA ALA A 128 12.81 -1.24 -15.19
C ALA A 128 13.74 -1.24 -16.42
N ASN A 129 13.40 -2.02 -17.43
CA ASN A 129 14.18 -2.09 -18.67
C ASN A 129 14.08 -0.84 -19.52
N ARG A 130 12.94 -0.15 -19.48
CA ARG A 130 12.66 1.01 -20.34
C ARG A 130 12.98 2.35 -19.66
N ILE A 131 12.93 2.40 -18.34
CA ILE A 131 13.23 3.61 -17.55
C ILE A 131 14.43 3.32 -16.66
N PRO A 132 15.64 3.74 -17.04
CA PRO A 132 16.88 3.42 -16.29
C PRO A 132 16.87 3.79 -14.82
N PHE A 133 16.19 4.88 -14.45
CA PHE A 133 16.08 5.32 -13.05
C PHE A 133 15.23 4.35 -12.22
N LEU A 134 14.22 3.72 -12.83
CA LEU A 134 13.25 2.87 -12.13
C LEU A 134 13.65 1.40 -12.15
N LYS A 135 14.80 1.07 -11.55
CA LYS A 135 15.30 -0.32 -11.48
C LYS A 135 14.39 -1.23 -10.68
N HIS A 136 13.71 -0.69 -9.68
CA HIS A 136 12.81 -1.42 -8.78
C HIS A 136 11.51 -0.62 -8.59
N PRO A 137 10.61 -0.64 -9.59
CA PRO A 137 9.36 0.13 -9.50
C PRO A 137 8.52 -0.24 -8.29
N GLU A 138 8.50 -1.53 -7.90
CA GLU A 138 7.78 -2.04 -6.74
C GLU A 138 8.24 -1.39 -5.45
N LYS A 139 9.51 -1.04 -5.33
CA LYS A 139 10.05 -0.39 -4.13
C LYS A 139 9.64 1.09 -4.04
N ILE A 140 9.53 1.75 -5.16
CA ILE A 140 9.09 3.16 -5.22
C ILE A 140 7.61 3.26 -4.87
N ILE A 141 6.79 2.35 -5.39
CA ILE A 141 5.38 2.24 -5.03
C ILE A 141 5.24 1.97 -3.53
N THR A 142 6.00 1.01 -3.01
CA THR A 142 5.99 0.67 -1.58
C THR A 142 6.33 1.88 -0.71
N LYS A 143 7.34 2.65 -1.07
CA LYS A 143 7.71 3.87 -0.34
C LYS A 143 6.59 4.91 -0.34
N ARG A 144 5.89 5.07 -1.46
CA ARG A 144 4.76 6.00 -1.52
C ARG A 144 3.62 5.53 -0.62
N ILE A 145 3.32 4.25 -0.63
CA ILE A 145 2.28 3.67 0.25
C ILE A 145 2.65 3.90 1.72
N GLU A 146 3.89 3.63 2.10
CA GLU A 146 4.37 3.88 3.46
C GLU A 146 4.19 5.35 3.86
N LEU A 147 4.56 6.26 2.96
CA LEU A 147 4.43 7.70 3.21
C LEU A 147 2.96 8.08 3.47
N GLU A 148 2.04 7.53 2.68
CA GLU A 148 0.61 7.81 2.86
C GLU A 148 0.07 7.25 4.18
N LEU A 149 0.63 6.13 4.66
CA LEU A 149 0.21 5.51 5.92
C LEU A 149 0.84 6.19 7.16
N THR A 150 2.06 6.69 7.02
CA THR A 150 2.82 7.23 8.16
C THR A 150 2.63 8.73 8.37
N ASP A 151 2.35 9.49 7.29
CA ASP A 151 2.17 10.94 7.37
C ASP A 151 0.69 11.30 7.27
N PRO A 152 0.05 11.70 8.38
CA PRO A 152 -1.37 12.04 8.39
C PRO A 152 -1.69 13.32 7.61
N ASN A 153 -0.67 14.12 7.27
CA ASN A 153 -0.83 15.39 6.57
C ASN A 153 -0.66 15.29 5.05
N GLN A 154 -0.58 14.07 4.52
CA GLN A 154 -0.51 13.89 3.06
C GLN A 154 -1.78 14.38 2.39
N LYS A 155 -1.61 15.32 1.47
CA LYS A 155 -2.72 15.90 0.71
C LYS A 155 -3.31 14.90 -0.29
N TYR A 156 -2.46 14.06 -0.89
CA TYR A 156 -2.86 13.11 -1.92
C TYR A 156 -2.69 11.68 -1.44
N HIS A 157 -3.73 10.87 -1.64
CA HIS A 157 -3.74 9.44 -1.36
C HIS A 157 -3.93 8.69 -2.68
N LEU A 158 -2.80 8.22 -3.25
CA LEU A 158 -2.82 7.50 -4.52
C LEU A 158 -3.33 6.07 -4.36
N PHE A 159 -2.94 5.43 -3.27
CA PHE A 159 -3.14 3.99 -3.07
C PHE A 159 -3.87 3.66 -1.78
N THR A 160 -3.90 4.56 -0.83
CA THR A 160 -4.43 4.30 0.50
C THR A 160 -5.71 5.08 0.74
N ARG A 161 -6.54 4.56 1.62
CA ARG A 161 -7.73 5.27 2.08
C ARG A 161 -7.30 6.40 3.02
N PRO A 162 -7.79 7.64 2.81
CA PRO A 162 -7.48 8.74 3.73
C PRO A 162 -7.87 8.41 5.16
N PRO A 163 -7.13 8.94 6.16
CA PRO A 163 -7.48 8.75 7.55
C PRO A 163 -8.85 9.38 7.84
N VAL A 164 -9.58 8.78 8.80
CA VAL A 164 -10.84 9.35 9.25
C VAL A 164 -10.54 10.63 9.99
N PRO A 165 -11.24 11.76 9.69
CA PRO A 165 -11.05 12.97 10.44
C PRO A 165 -11.36 12.71 11.92
N ARG A 166 -10.45 13.14 12.80
CA ARG A 166 -10.69 13.04 14.24
C ARG A 166 -11.84 14.01 14.59
N SER A 167 -12.91 13.46 15.15
CA SER A 167 -13.97 14.29 15.70
C SER A 167 -13.41 15.10 16.88
N ARG A 168 -13.62 16.40 16.85
CA ARG A 168 -13.24 17.29 17.96
C ARG A 168 -14.20 17.10 19.13
#